data_e498967316a8563d9af2d67e849bb895
#
_entry.id   e498967316a8563d9af2d67e849bb895
#
_cell.length_a   1.000
_cell.length_b   1.000
_cell.length_c   1.000
_cell.angle_alpha   90.00
_cell.angle_beta   90.00
_cell.angle_gamma   90.00
#
_symmetry.space_group_name_H-M   'P 1'
#
loop_
_entity.id
_entity.type
_entity.pdbx_description
1 polymer ?
#
loop_
_entity_poly.entity_id
_entity_poly.type
_entity_poly.pdbx_seq_one_letter_code
_entity_poly.pdbx_strand_id
1 'polypeptide(L)'
;MIFSLIFDPLLPWPAIGTAGLGLAALAGVSLWQKKRGAVLRTVAAAALVAGLANPVLQAEDRAPLKSTVAVVVDKSQSQSFGERTAETDAAVKGLQERLARFREFDVRVVSAAEGTENGAQTSTRLLEAVNSALSDVPPSRVAGAILVTDGQAHDVPVDPLQALGFKAPVHVLLSGREG
;
A
#
# COMPACT_ATOMS: atom_id res chain seq x y z
N MET A 1 -0.84 5.39 17.04
CA MET A 1 -1.51 6.70 17.01
C MET A 1 -0.45 7.79 17.10
N ILE A 2 -0.36 8.61 16.09
CA ILE A 2 0.54 9.77 16.07
C ILE A 2 -0.37 10.99 16.21
N PHE A 3 -0.10 11.82 17.23
CA PHE A 3 -0.84 13.06 17.41
C PHE A 3 -0.01 14.20 16.80
N SER A 4 -0.62 14.95 15.90
CA SER A 4 -0.05 16.16 15.34
C SER A 4 -0.94 17.35 15.63
N LEU A 5 -0.32 18.47 16.03
CA LEU A 5 -1.01 19.73 16.19
C LEU A 5 -0.94 20.46 14.85
N ILE A 6 -2.10 20.68 14.25
CA ILE A 6 -2.23 21.39 12.97
C ILE A 6 -3.03 22.66 13.24
N PHE A 7 -2.65 23.76 12.61
CA PHE A 7 -3.41 25.00 12.65
C PHE A 7 -4.26 25.11 11.40
N ASP A 8 -5.58 25.18 11.58
CA ASP A 8 -6.57 25.41 10.50
C ASP A 8 -7.21 26.78 10.70
N PRO A 9 -6.50 27.89 10.33
CA PRO A 9 -6.88 29.23 10.69
C PRO A 9 -8.20 29.65 10.05
N LEU A 10 -9.07 30.28 10.85
CA LEU A 10 -10.38 30.79 10.40
C LEU A 10 -10.25 31.97 9.42
N LEU A 11 -9.10 32.66 9.42
CA LEU A 11 -8.77 33.77 8.53
C LEU A 11 -7.38 33.58 7.95
N PRO A 12 -7.06 34.19 6.81
CA PRO A 12 -5.69 34.15 6.26
C PRO A 12 -4.66 34.61 7.28
N TRP A 13 -3.51 33.95 7.35
CA TRP A 13 -2.44 34.24 8.30
C TRP A 13 -2.04 35.71 8.38
N PRO A 14 -1.96 36.47 7.24
CA PRO A 14 -1.67 37.91 7.29
C PRO A 14 -2.70 38.70 8.09
N ALA A 15 -3.98 38.35 8.00
CA ALA A 15 -5.06 39.02 8.72
C ALA A 15 -4.97 38.74 10.23
N ILE A 16 -4.70 37.49 10.62
CA ILE A 16 -4.49 37.10 12.01
C ILE A 16 -3.25 37.81 12.58
N GLY A 17 -2.17 37.88 11.80
CA GLY A 17 -0.93 38.54 12.17
C GLY A 17 -1.11 40.05 12.42
N THR A 18 -1.80 40.74 11.49
CA THR A 18 -2.07 42.18 11.66
C THR A 18 -2.97 42.48 12.85
N ALA A 19 -4.03 41.68 13.03
CA ALA A 19 -4.91 41.82 14.20
C ALA A 19 -4.15 41.53 15.51
N GLY A 20 -3.33 40.47 15.51
CA GLY A 20 -2.49 40.13 16.67
C GLY A 20 -1.51 41.23 17.05
N LEU A 21 -0.84 41.83 16.07
CA LEU A 21 0.06 42.96 16.30
C LEU A 21 -0.68 44.18 16.87
N GLY A 22 -1.87 44.49 16.32
CA GLY A 22 -2.69 45.60 16.84
C GLY A 22 -3.12 45.38 18.30
N LEU A 23 -3.59 44.17 18.62
CA LEU A 23 -3.98 43.77 19.97
C LEU A 23 -2.78 43.77 20.92
N ALA A 24 -1.61 43.33 20.49
CA ALA A 24 -0.38 43.34 21.28
C ALA A 24 0.08 44.79 21.61
N ALA A 25 0.00 45.69 20.63
CA ALA A 25 0.31 47.09 20.83
C ALA A 25 -0.62 47.74 21.87
N LEU A 26 -1.94 47.51 21.75
CA LEU A 26 -2.95 48.01 22.69
C LEU A 26 -2.75 47.43 24.11
N ALA A 27 -2.42 46.14 24.20
CA ALA A 27 -2.11 45.48 25.46
C ALA A 27 -0.85 46.07 26.10
N GLY A 28 0.22 46.29 25.32
CA GLY A 28 1.47 46.89 25.76
C GLY A 28 1.26 48.30 26.35
N VAL A 29 0.50 49.15 25.65
CA VAL A 29 0.16 50.50 26.14
C VAL A 29 -0.67 50.42 27.43
N SER A 30 -1.62 49.50 27.52
CA SER A 30 -2.48 49.32 28.71
C SER A 30 -1.70 48.85 29.93
N LEU A 31 -0.73 47.96 29.75
CA LEU A 31 0.18 47.47 30.77
C LEU A 31 1.13 48.59 31.24
N TRP A 32 1.70 49.35 30.29
CA TRP A 32 2.61 50.48 30.61
C TRP A 32 1.90 51.55 31.44
N GLN A 33 0.65 51.86 31.11
CA GLN A 33 -0.17 52.81 31.87
C GLN A 33 -0.71 52.25 33.22
N LYS A 34 -0.34 51.03 33.58
CA LYS A 34 -0.78 50.34 34.80
C LYS A 34 -2.30 50.40 35.04
N LYS A 35 -3.09 50.36 33.95
CA LYS A 35 -4.56 50.42 34.04
C LYS A 35 -5.12 49.19 34.75
N ARG A 36 -6.12 49.39 35.59
CA ARG A 36 -6.82 48.28 36.25
C ARG A 36 -7.45 47.37 35.15
N GLY A 37 -7.20 46.06 35.22
CA GLY A 37 -7.70 45.09 34.26
C GLY A 37 -6.87 44.95 32.97
N ALA A 38 -5.65 45.57 32.86
CA ALA A 38 -4.78 45.42 31.70
C ALA A 38 -4.39 43.97 31.46
N VAL A 39 -4.08 43.20 32.49
CA VAL A 39 -3.74 41.78 32.42
C VAL A 39 -4.91 40.97 31.85
N LEU A 40 -6.12 41.18 32.31
CA LEU A 40 -7.30 40.46 31.85
C LEU A 40 -7.55 40.72 30.36
N ARG A 41 -7.39 41.96 29.90
CA ARG A 41 -7.54 42.34 28.49
C ARG A 41 -6.45 41.68 27.62
N THR A 42 -5.21 41.60 28.11
CA THR A 42 -4.10 40.95 27.42
C THR A 42 -4.38 39.43 27.25
N VAL A 43 -4.85 38.77 28.31
CA VAL A 43 -5.21 37.36 28.28
C VAL A 43 -6.38 37.12 27.31
N ALA A 44 -7.41 37.98 27.35
CA ALA A 44 -8.55 37.86 26.42
C ALA A 44 -8.11 38.06 24.96
N ALA A 45 -7.23 39.03 24.69
CA ALA A 45 -6.69 39.25 23.35
C ALA A 45 -5.86 38.03 22.86
N ALA A 46 -5.00 37.48 23.72
CA ALA A 46 -4.23 36.28 23.40
C ALA A 46 -5.13 35.07 23.13
N ALA A 47 -6.17 34.88 23.94
CA ALA A 47 -7.14 33.80 23.74
C ALA A 47 -7.92 33.97 22.42
N LEU A 48 -8.27 35.22 22.05
CA LEU A 48 -8.92 35.50 20.77
C LEU A 48 -8.02 35.14 19.59
N VAL A 49 -6.75 35.56 19.61
CA VAL A 49 -5.78 35.22 18.53
C VAL A 49 -5.55 33.72 18.46
N ALA A 50 -5.42 33.05 19.61
CA ALA A 50 -5.30 31.59 19.66
C ALA A 50 -6.54 30.88 19.09
N GLY A 51 -7.74 31.40 19.40
CA GLY A 51 -8.99 30.91 18.83
C GLY A 51 -9.09 31.09 17.29
N LEU A 52 -8.61 32.25 16.79
CA LEU A 52 -8.56 32.49 15.33
C LEU A 52 -7.55 31.58 14.61
N ALA A 53 -6.46 31.20 15.28
CA ALA A 53 -5.49 30.25 14.76
C ALA A 53 -6.02 28.81 14.73
N ASN A 54 -7.11 28.55 15.43
CA ASN A 54 -7.84 27.28 15.46
C ASN A 54 -6.92 26.04 15.54
N PRO A 55 -6.23 25.81 16.66
CA PRO A 55 -5.37 24.65 16.83
C PRO A 55 -6.23 23.37 16.87
N VAL A 56 -6.00 22.46 15.93
CA VAL A 56 -6.69 21.17 15.80
C VAL A 56 -5.72 20.05 16.15
N LEU A 57 -6.11 19.17 17.07
CA LEU A 57 -5.39 17.93 17.36
C LEU A 57 -5.84 16.87 16.35
N GLN A 58 -4.98 16.54 15.39
CA GLN A 58 -5.22 15.47 14.46
C GLN A 58 -4.62 14.17 15.00
N ALA A 59 -5.47 13.15 15.21
CA ALA A 59 -5.05 11.80 15.50
C ALA A 59 -5.00 11.04 14.17
N GLU A 60 -3.81 10.63 13.76
CA GLU A 60 -3.62 9.81 12.57
C GLU A 60 -3.50 8.33 13.00
N ASP A 61 -4.48 7.53 12.62
CA ASP A 61 -4.47 6.09 12.78
C ASP A 61 -4.10 5.47 11.43
N ARG A 62 -2.82 5.12 11.27
CA ARG A 62 -2.33 4.45 10.07
C ARG A 62 -2.50 2.96 10.24
N ALA A 63 -3.55 2.40 9.65
CA ALA A 63 -3.64 0.97 9.45
C ALA A 63 -2.73 0.59 8.26
N PRO A 64 -1.71 -0.27 8.43
CA PRO A 64 -0.89 -0.72 7.32
C PRO A 64 -1.78 -1.49 6.35
N LEU A 65 -1.83 -1.03 5.10
CA LEU A 65 -2.50 -1.74 4.03
C LEU A 65 -1.69 -3.00 3.71
N LYS A 66 -2.39 -4.13 3.60
CA LYS A 66 -1.74 -5.39 3.23
C LYS A 66 -1.17 -5.30 1.82
N SER A 67 0.02 -5.85 1.64
CA SER A 67 0.63 -6.04 0.33
C SER A 67 0.17 -7.37 -0.27
N THR A 68 -0.05 -7.42 -1.58
CA THR A 68 -0.56 -8.61 -2.26
C THR A 68 0.58 -9.43 -2.86
N VAL A 69 0.53 -10.74 -2.63
CA VAL A 69 1.40 -11.73 -3.26
C VAL A 69 0.55 -12.63 -4.15
N ALA A 70 0.88 -12.70 -5.45
CA ALA A 70 0.24 -13.63 -6.36
C ALA A 70 1.01 -14.96 -6.38
N VAL A 71 0.31 -16.06 -6.19
CA VAL A 71 0.85 -17.43 -6.37
C VAL A 71 0.13 -18.03 -7.55
N VAL A 72 0.84 -18.19 -8.66
CA VAL A 72 0.30 -18.79 -9.88
C VAL A 72 0.79 -20.23 -10.00
N VAL A 73 -0.16 -21.14 -10.07
CA VAL A 73 0.09 -22.58 -10.16
C VAL A 73 -0.21 -23.05 -11.56
N ASP A 74 0.78 -23.63 -12.22
CA ASP A 74 0.62 -24.28 -13.51
C ASP A 74 -0.18 -25.57 -13.34
N LYS A 75 -1.33 -25.68 -14.02
CA LYS A 75 -2.17 -26.88 -14.09
C LYS A 75 -2.28 -27.42 -15.52
N SER A 76 -1.23 -27.24 -16.32
CA SER A 76 -1.16 -27.81 -17.66
C SER A 76 -1.15 -29.35 -17.64
N GLN A 77 -1.44 -29.98 -18.77
CA GLN A 77 -1.42 -31.45 -18.88
C GLN A 77 -0.05 -32.05 -18.55
N SER A 78 1.05 -31.31 -18.76
CA SER A 78 2.39 -31.74 -18.38
C SER A 78 2.53 -32.03 -16.88
N GLN A 79 1.75 -31.32 -16.05
CA GLN A 79 1.69 -31.52 -14.60
C GLN A 79 0.85 -32.73 -14.16
N SER A 80 0.03 -33.29 -15.06
CA SER A 80 -0.84 -34.43 -14.75
C SER A 80 -0.13 -35.81 -14.79
N PHE A 81 1.15 -35.83 -15.20
CA PHE A 81 1.91 -37.08 -15.29
C PHE A 81 2.64 -37.41 -13.98
N GLY A 82 2.34 -38.59 -13.44
CA GLY A 82 3.01 -39.15 -12.27
C GLY A 82 2.65 -38.49 -10.94
N GLU A 83 3.63 -38.34 -10.05
CA GLU A 83 3.45 -37.78 -8.69
C GLU A 83 3.55 -36.24 -8.65
N ARG A 84 3.75 -35.57 -9.81
CA ARG A 84 3.99 -34.12 -9.91
C ARG A 84 2.83 -33.29 -9.36
N THR A 85 1.60 -33.72 -9.59
CA THR A 85 0.41 -33.03 -9.07
C THR A 85 0.42 -32.99 -7.54
N ALA A 86 0.72 -34.13 -6.91
CA ALA A 86 0.77 -34.21 -5.45
C ALA A 86 1.94 -33.39 -4.87
N GLU A 87 3.10 -33.39 -5.53
CA GLU A 87 4.25 -32.56 -5.13
C GLU A 87 3.94 -31.07 -5.27
N THR A 88 3.30 -30.66 -6.35
CA THR A 88 2.89 -29.27 -6.59
C THR A 88 1.87 -28.82 -5.56
N ASP A 89 0.85 -29.61 -5.29
CA ASP A 89 -0.17 -29.30 -4.29
C ASP A 89 0.45 -29.20 -2.88
N ALA A 90 1.36 -30.10 -2.53
CA ALA A 90 2.09 -30.04 -1.27
C ALA A 90 2.97 -28.78 -1.16
N ALA A 91 3.65 -28.41 -2.25
CA ALA A 91 4.47 -27.21 -2.31
C ALA A 91 3.63 -25.93 -2.15
N VAL A 92 2.50 -25.84 -2.86
CA VAL A 92 1.55 -24.73 -2.78
C VAL A 92 0.98 -24.61 -1.37
N LYS A 93 0.56 -25.74 -0.77
CA LYS A 93 0.05 -25.74 0.61
C LYS A 93 1.11 -25.26 1.61
N GLY A 94 2.33 -25.79 1.52
CA GLY A 94 3.43 -25.37 2.37
C GLY A 94 3.80 -23.89 2.21
N LEU A 95 3.71 -23.38 0.97
CA LEU A 95 3.92 -21.96 0.68
C LEU A 95 2.80 -21.11 1.29
N GLN A 96 1.55 -21.50 1.14
CA GLN A 96 0.40 -20.80 1.75
C GLN A 96 0.51 -20.76 3.26
N GLU A 97 0.87 -21.88 3.91
CA GLU A 97 1.05 -21.95 5.36
C GLU A 97 2.19 -21.03 5.86
N ARG A 98 3.27 -20.93 5.09
CA ARG A 98 4.38 -20.00 5.40
C ARG A 98 3.98 -18.55 5.22
N LEU A 99 3.32 -18.22 4.11
CA LEU A 99 2.88 -16.84 3.83
C LEU A 99 1.76 -16.39 4.80
N ALA A 100 0.88 -17.29 5.23
CA ALA A 100 -0.18 -17.00 6.20
C ALA A 100 0.34 -16.56 7.59
N ARG A 101 1.62 -16.84 7.91
CA ARG A 101 2.26 -16.35 9.13
C ARG A 101 2.50 -14.83 9.10
N PHE A 102 2.56 -14.24 7.92
CA PHE A 102 2.77 -12.82 7.73
C PHE A 102 1.43 -12.12 7.53
N ARG A 103 0.93 -11.46 8.59
CA ARG A 103 -0.38 -10.77 8.57
C ARG A 103 -0.44 -9.58 7.62
N GLU A 104 0.72 -9.12 7.15
CA GLU A 104 0.89 -8.01 6.22
C GLU A 104 0.68 -8.38 4.76
N PHE A 105 0.59 -9.70 4.44
CA PHE A 105 0.35 -10.17 3.10
C PHE A 105 -1.11 -10.61 2.88
N ASP A 106 -1.62 -10.28 1.69
CA ASP A 106 -2.82 -10.83 1.09
C ASP A 106 -2.39 -11.80 -0.01
N VAL A 107 -2.58 -13.09 0.20
CA VAL A 107 -2.09 -14.13 -0.70
C VAL A 107 -3.20 -14.55 -1.64
N ARG A 108 -2.99 -14.34 -2.94
CA ARG A 108 -3.90 -14.75 -4.00
C ARG A 108 -3.34 -15.95 -4.75
N VAL A 109 -4.04 -17.07 -4.70
CA VAL A 109 -3.65 -18.28 -5.43
C VAL A 109 -4.54 -18.42 -6.66
N VAL A 110 -3.92 -18.47 -7.82
CA VAL A 110 -4.59 -18.59 -9.12
C VAL A 110 -3.96 -19.74 -9.89
N SER A 111 -4.79 -20.50 -10.58
CA SER A 111 -4.30 -21.55 -11.50
C SER A 111 -4.17 -20.95 -12.91
N ALA A 112 -3.02 -21.13 -13.53
CA ALA A 112 -2.86 -20.89 -14.94
C ALA A 112 -3.43 -22.10 -15.70
N ALA A 113 -4.36 -21.83 -16.61
CA ALA A 113 -4.94 -22.84 -17.49
C ALA A 113 -4.26 -22.81 -18.86
N GLU A 114 -4.31 -23.95 -19.56
CA GLU A 114 -3.94 -23.99 -20.97
C GLU A 114 -4.93 -23.16 -21.79
N GLY A 115 -4.42 -22.21 -22.57
CA GLY A 115 -5.21 -21.47 -23.53
C GLY A 115 -5.48 -22.38 -24.74
N THR A 116 -6.72 -22.46 -25.21
CA THR A 116 -7.07 -23.14 -26.45
C THR A 116 -7.22 -22.08 -27.54
N GLU A 117 -6.24 -21.92 -28.39
CA GLU A 117 -6.33 -21.08 -29.58
C GLU A 117 -6.30 -21.98 -30.83
N ASN A 118 -7.37 -21.93 -31.63
CA ASN A 118 -7.50 -22.65 -32.91
C ASN A 118 -7.35 -24.20 -32.87
N GLY A 119 -7.74 -24.85 -31.75
CA GLY A 119 -7.73 -26.32 -31.68
C GLY A 119 -6.33 -26.94 -31.47
N ALA A 120 -5.27 -26.16 -31.33
CA ALA A 120 -3.98 -26.60 -30.87
C ALA A 120 -3.86 -26.35 -29.36
N GLN A 121 -3.37 -27.35 -28.63
CA GLN A 121 -3.02 -27.17 -27.21
C GLN A 121 -1.97 -26.08 -27.12
N THR A 122 -2.33 -24.94 -26.57
CA THR A 122 -1.48 -23.79 -26.51
C THR A 122 -0.97 -23.64 -25.08
N SER A 123 0.30 -23.48 -25.01
CA SER A 123 1.20 -23.03 -23.94
C SER A 123 0.53 -22.39 -22.72
N THR A 124 1.01 -22.77 -21.55
CA THR A 124 0.60 -22.20 -20.27
C THR A 124 0.91 -20.70 -20.21
N ARG A 125 -0.11 -19.89 -20.00
CA ARG A 125 -0.01 -18.42 -19.95
C ARG A 125 0.19 -17.96 -18.49
N LEU A 126 1.39 -18.16 -17.97
CA LEU A 126 1.71 -17.87 -16.57
C LEU A 126 1.71 -16.36 -16.28
N LEU A 127 2.32 -15.57 -17.15
CA LEU A 127 2.40 -14.10 -16.94
C LEU A 127 1.06 -13.41 -17.11
N GLU A 128 0.22 -13.90 -18.02
CA GLU A 128 -1.15 -13.42 -18.17
C GLU A 128 -1.97 -13.70 -16.90
N ALA A 129 -1.81 -14.87 -16.30
CA ALA A 129 -2.46 -15.23 -15.05
C ALA A 129 -1.98 -14.34 -13.89
N VAL A 130 -0.67 -13.99 -13.82
CA VAL A 130 -0.14 -13.02 -12.84
C VAL A 130 -0.79 -11.66 -13.01
N ASN A 131 -0.81 -11.14 -14.25
CA ASN A 131 -1.38 -9.82 -14.54
C ASN A 131 -2.88 -9.78 -14.21
N SER A 132 -3.61 -10.86 -14.54
CA SER A 132 -5.03 -10.98 -14.21
C SER A 132 -5.26 -11.00 -12.69
N ALA A 133 -4.46 -11.78 -11.95
CA ALA A 133 -4.58 -11.90 -10.49
C ALA A 133 -4.29 -10.59 -9.75
N LEU A 134 -3.51 -9.69 -10.37
CA LEU A 134 -3.08 -8.43 -9.78
C LEU A 134 -3.73 -7.20 -10.42
N SER A 135 -4.65 -7.37 -11.38
CA SER A 135 -5.24 -6.28 -12.17
C SER A 135 -5.95 -5.21 -11.34
N ASP A 136 -6.51 -5.58 -10.19
CA ASP A 136 -7.20 -4.70 -9.23
C ASP A 136 -6.28 -4.18 -8.12
N VAL A 137 -5.00 -4.60 -8.12
CA VAL A 137 -4.03 -4.21 -7.08
C VAL A 137 -3.14 -3.08 -7.58
N PRO A 138 -3.08 -1.95 -6.87
CA PRO A 138 -2.12 -0.90 -7.21
C PRO A 138 -0.68 -1.44 -7.23
N PRO A 139 0.16 -1.07 -8.22
CA PRO A 139 1.54 -1.57 -8.34
C PRO A 139 2.39 -1.37 -7.09
N SER A 140 2.13 -0.32 -6.33
CA SER A 140 2.81 -0.03 -5.04
C SER A 140 2.45 -1.00 -3.91
N ARG A 141 1.38 -1.78 -4.08
CA ARG A 141 0.91 -2.77 -3.10
C ARG A 141 1.20 -4.21 -3.50
N VAL A 142 1.81 -4.42 -4.65
CA VAL A 142 2.28 -5.73 -5.08
C VAL A 142 3.59 -6.03 -4.37
N ALA A 143 3.61 -7.06 -3.52
CA ALA A 143 4.81 -7.51 -2.83
C ALA A 143 5.66 -8.44 -3.69
N GLY A 144 5.03 -9.19 -4.60
CA GLY A 144 5.70 -10.10 -5.52
C GLY A 144 4.76 -11.11 -6.15
N ALA A 145 5.33 -11.91 -7.05
CA ALA A 145 4.65 -13.06 -7.63
C ALA A 145 5.49 -14.33 -7.45
N ILE A 146 4.84 -15.46 -7.27
CA ILE A 146 5.46 -16.78 -7.17
C ILE A 146 4.82 -17.67 -8.22
N LEU A 147 5.62 -18.16 -9.13
CA LEU A 147 5.20 -19.08 -10.19
C LEU A 147 5.59 -20.50 -9.80
N VAL A 148 4.64 -21.41 -9.79
CA VAL A 148 4.89 -22.84 -9.57
C VAL A 148 4.65 -23.55 -10.89
N THR A 149 5.72 -24.00 -11.55
CA THR A 149 5.69 -24.58 -12.91
C THR A 149 6.76 -25.65 -13.07
N ASP A 150 6.65 -26.49 -14.09
CA ASP A 150 7.71 -27.44 -14.49
C ASP A 150 8.77 -26.82 -15.42
N GLY A 151 8.68 -25.52 -15.65
CA GLY A 151 9.62 -24.77 -16.48
C GLY A 151 9.23 -24.66 -17.95
N GLN A 152 8.10 -25.24 -18.38
CA GLN A 152 7.61 -25.13 -19.75
C GLN A 152 6.70 -23.90 -19.94
N ALA A 153 7.22 -22.72 -19.60
CA ALA A 153 6.53 -21.46 -19.84
C ALA A 153 6.84 -20.95 -21.25
N HIS A 154 5.81 -20.64 -22.01
CA HIS A 154 5.94 -20.19 -23.41
C HIS A 154 5.61 -18.69 -23.59
N ASP A 155 5.05 -18.05 -22.58
CA ASP A 155 4.65 -16.64 -22.61
C ASP A 155 5.71 -15.70 -21.96
N VAL A 156 6.96 -16.16 -21.84
CA VAL A 156 8.05 -15.36 -21.28
C VAL A 156 8.58 -14.43 -22.36
N PRO A 157 8.31 -13.13 -22.30
CA PRO A 157 8.82 -12.17 -23.26
C PRO A 157 10.32 -11.96 -23.08
N VAL A 158 10.96 -11.33 -24.06
CA VAL A 158 12.42 -11.01 -24.04
C VAL A 158 12.77 -10.15 -22.81
N ASP A 159 11.85 -9.31 -22.36
CA ASP A 159 11.96 -8.54 -21.12
C ASP A 159 10.73 -8.78 -20.21
N PRO A 160 10.80 -9.78 -19.32
CA PRO A 160 9.69 -10.13 -18.42
C PRO A 160 9.28 -8.99 -17.49
N LEU A 161 10.22 -8.12 -17.11
CA LEU A 161 9.95 -7.02 -16.20
C LEU A 161 9.09 -5.92 -16.83
N GLN A 162 9.17 -5.74 -18.15
CA GLN A 162 8.32 -4.79 -18.87
C GLN A 162 6.91 -5.33 -19.12
N ALA A 163 6.76 -6.65 -19.19
CA ALA A 163 5.46 -7.29 -19.39
C ALA A 163 4.60 -7.30 -18.13
N LEU A 164 5.22 -7.15 -16.95
CA LEU A 164 4.56 -7.09 -15.66
C LEU A 164 4.30 -5.62 -15.32
N GLY A 165 3.07 -5.26 -15.02
CA GLY A 165 2.67 -3.90 -14.64
C GLY A 165 3.19 -3.44 -13.26
N PHE A 166 4.16 -4.14 -12.66
CA PHE A 166 4.73 -3.87 -11.35
C PHE A 166 6.24 -4.13 -11.31
N LYS A 167 6.94 -3.60 -10.29
CA LYS A 167 8.40 -3.72 -10.11
C LYS A 167 8.80 -4.69 -8.98
N ALA A 168 7.85 -5.44 -8.43
CA ALA A 168 8.12 -6.38 -7.35
C ALA A 168 8.81 -7.66 -7.88
N PRO A 169 9.54 -8.41 -7.01
CA PRO A 169 10.24 -9.62 -7.42
C PRO A 169 9.28 -10.73 -7.87
N VAL A 170 9.72 -11.49 -8.85
CA VAL A 170 9.05 -12.72 -9.31
C VAL A 170 9.95 -13.90 -9.01
N HIS A 171 9.43 -14.86 -8.27
CA HIS A 171 10.12 -16.10 -7.92
C HIS A 171 9.49 -17.25 -8.68
N VAL A 172 10.32 -18.16 -9.19
CA VAL A 172 9.89 -19.36 -9.85
C VAL A 172 10.25 -20.57 -9.01
N LEU A 173 9.28 -21.38 -8.71
CA LEU A 173 9.43 -22.67 -8.05
C LEU A 173 9.25 -23.77 -9.11
N LEU A 174 10.33 -24.45 -9.43
CA LEU A 174 10.29 -25.55 -10.38
C LEU A 174 9.80 -26.82 -9.67
N SER A 175 8.72 -27.42 -10.19
CA SER A 175 8.21 -28.72 -9.78
C SER A 175 8.68 -29.75 -10.79
N GLY A 176 9.39 -30.79 -10.31
CA GLY A 176 9.89 -31.88 -11.15
C GLY A 176 11.32 -32.28 -10.77
N ARG A 177 11.68 -33.51 -11.06
CA ARG A 177 13.06 -33.99 -10.93
C ARG A 177 13.79 -33.75 -12.24
N GLU A 178 15.06 -33.32 -12.15
CA GLU A 178 15.98 -33.39 -13.27
C GLU A 178 16.07 -34.86 -13.72
N GLY A 179 15.72 -35.14 -14.96
CA GLY A 179 15.83 -36.44 -15.58
C GLY A 179 17.23 -36.71 -16.08
#